data_b34de9038e4276fe48cdd91088011039
#
_entry.id   b34de9038e4276fe48cdd91088011039
#
_cell.length_a   1.000
_cell.length_b   1.000
_cell.length_c   1.000
_cell.angle_alpha   90.00
_cell.angle_beta   90.00
_cell.angle_gamma   90.00
#
_symmetry.space_group_name_H-M   'P 1'
#
loop_
_entity.id
_entity.type
_entity.pdbx_description
1 polymer ?
#
loop_
_entity_poly.entity_id
_entity_poly.type
_entity_poly.pdbx_seq_one_letter_code
_entity_poly.pdbx_strand_id
1 'polypeptide(L)'
;MRLLYGAIGVTVCAAVFSCNKNHDNPGAEDGGKLVYLETNDFHDNANAILAYSKKADGTLTPLPGSPFLTNGAGLANPKQVLGPDDNDNSVVISPDGRFLLAVNGGSNTVAVFSINPDGTLVTVPGSPFPSGGQSPCSISVNGRFIYVANKSFDPLHPITELPNYTSFAVDNAGRLEAVPSGKIEVPAGSAPSQVLLSNDGRFVFGADFLAFMLPTEEPTGTLLSFDVKGDGTLKLAPGAPYVVPAGDGGALGIATNPRSNNTLYVGFPVGGKFGVYHFDEATGVPTFVTQEIAGGGICWIRTNSLGNRLYTLNSGSNSVGIYNVDNPEAPDSITTLTLKDSQNSGDFSLNFSPDGSTLFVVSQNTDTTFTANNNWLHVLKVAPDGTLGEPGNPLQLPVPNDARPQGVVTR
;
A
#
# COMPACT_ATOMS: atom_id res chain seq x y z
N MET A 1 -59.30 -63.94 -10.56
CA MET A 1 -57.88 -64.25 -10.70
C MET A 1 -57.09 -62.94 -10.37
N ARG A 2 -56.71 -62.80 -9.11
CA ARG A 2 -55.99 -61.62 -8.60
C ARG A 2 -54.66 -62.15 -8.04
N LEU A 3 -53.55 -61.68 -8.59
CA LEU A 3 -52.19 -61.92 -8.08
C LEU A 3 -51.83 -60.84 -7.08
N LEU A 4 -51.50 -61.25 -5.86
CA LEU A 4 -50.87 -60.49 -4.84
C LEU A 4 -49.36 -60.54 -5.09
N TYR A 5 -48.69 -59.30 -5.12
CA TYR A 5 -47.25 -59.17 -4.95
C TYR A 5 -46.97 -58.70 -3.55
N GLY A 6 -46.27 -59.55 -2.79
CA GLY A 6 -45.72 -59.14 -1.47
C GLY A 6 -44.43 -58.35 -1.61
N ALA A 7 -44.35 -57.27 -0.90
CA ALA A 7 -43.13 -56.48 -0.77
C ALA A 7 -42.32 -57.02 0.43
N ILE A 8 -41.05 -57.37 0.19
CA ILE A 8 -40.08 -57.76 1.20
C ILE A 8 -39.33 -56.43 1.59
N GLY A 9 -39.58 -55.99 2.81
CA GLY A 9 -38.84 -54.91 3.39
C GLY A 9 -37.46 -55.38 3.89
N VAL A 10 -36.38 -54.83 3.37
CA VAL A 10 -35.02 -55.00 3.90
C VAL A 10 -34.71 -53.80 4.83
N THR A 11 -34.64 -54.07 6.11
CA THR A 11 -34.20 -53.11 7.13
C THR A 11 -32.69 -53.13 7.13
N VAL A 12 -32.06 -52.02 6.64
CA VAL A 12 -30.63 -51.80 6.78
C VAL A 12 -30.39 -51.06 8.09
N CYS A 13 -29.83 -51.76 9.07
CA CYS A 13 -29.28 -51.12 10.27
C CYS A 13 -27.99 -50.39 9.89
N ALA A 14 -28.04 -49.04 9.88
CA ALA A 14 -26.84 -48.22 9.82
C ALA A 14 -26.22 -48.15 11.24
N ALA A 15 -25.11 -48.85 11.43
CA ALA A 15 -24.26 -48.67 12.60
C ALA A 15 -23.49 -47.34 12.47
N VAL A 16 -23.84 -46.37 13.31
CA VAL A 16 -23.10 -45.14 13.45
C VAL A 16 -21.85 -45.44 14.28
N PHE A 17 -20.70 -45.61 13.64
CA PHE A 17 -19.42 -45.58 14.33
C PHE A 17 -19.05 -44.11 14.57
N SER A 18 -19.24 -43.62 15.78
CA SER A 18 -18.65 -42.40 16.28
C SER A 18 -17.16 -42.68 16.53
N CYS A 19 -16.32 -42.34 15.54
CA CYS A 19 -14.89 -42.20 15.76
C CYS A 19 -14.61 -40.79 16.28
N ASN A 20 -14.58 -40.65 17.59
CA ASN A 20 -13.97 -39.52 18.26
C ASN A 20 -12.44 -39.66 18.08
N LYS A 21 -11.88 -39.11 17.05
CA LYS A 21 -10.44 -38.85 16.96
C LYS A 21 -10.21 -37.37 17.23
N ASN A 22 -9.93 -37.07 18.48
CA ASN A 22 -9.13 -35.91 18.83
C ASN A 22 -7.77 -36.10 18.16
N HIS A 23 -7.63 -35.62 16.95
CA HIS A 23 -6.37 -35.22 16.42
C HIS A 23 -6.18 -33.75 16.86
N ASP A 24 -5.53 -33.59 18.00
CA ASP A 24 -4.80 -32.37 18.28
C ASP A 24 -3.78 -32.23 17.16
N ASN A 25 -4.16 -31.48 16.12
CA ASN A 25 -3.26 -31.00 15.08
C ASN A 25 -2.66 -29.72 15.65
N PRO A 26 -1.39 -29.70 16.12
CA PRO A 26 -0.77 -28.48 16.64
C PRO A 26 -0.36 -27.55 15.48
N GLY A 27 -1.28 -27.22 14.59
CA GLY A 27 -1.03 -26.43 13.38
C GLY A 27 -2.27 -25.83 12.72
N ALA A 28 -3.44 -25.96 13.32
CA ALA A 28 -4.68 -25.30 12.88
C ALA A 28 -5.12 -24.28 13.94
N GLU A 29 -4.21 -23.51 14.46
CA GLU A 29 -4.52 -22.28 15.18
C GLU A 29 -4.77 -21.20 14.15
N ASP A 30 -6.04 -20.73 14.14
CA ASP A 30 -6.51 -19.40 13.73
C ASP A 30 -5.65 -18.77 12.64
N GLY A 31 -6.07 -18.88 11.36
CA GLY A 31 -5.28 -18.47 10.21
C GLY A 31 -4.57 -17.13 10.46
N GLY A 32 -3.34 -17.22 10.91
CA GLY A 32 -2.55 -16.10 11.38
C GLY A 32 -2.45 -15.08 10.26
N LYS A 33 -3.01 -13.92 10.48
CA LYS A 33 -2.93 -12.81 9.53
C LYS A 33 -1.47 -12.46 9.35
N LEU A 34 -1.03 -12.52 8.11
CA LEU A 34 0.34 -12.26 7.75
C LEU A 34 0.52 -10.76 7.53
N VAL A 35 1.64 -10.22 8.00
CA VAL A 35 2.00 -8.81 7.83
C VAL A 35 3.39 -8.74 7.22
N TYR A 36 3.50 -7.99 6.13
CA TYR A 36 4.76 -7.76 5.42
C TYR A 36 5.00 -6.27 5.31
N LEU A 37 6.24 -5.85 5.53
CA LEU A 37 6.67 -4.47 5.34
C LEU A 37 8.10 -4.42 4.82
N GLU A 38 8.43 -3.36 4.10
CA GLU A 38 9.73 -3.14 3.51
C GLU A 38 10.65 -2.39 4.47
N THR A 39 11.90 -2.84 4.59
CA THR A 39 12.92 -2.14 5.41
C THR A 39 13.36 -0.83 4.78
N ASN A 40 13.26 -0.71 3.45
CA ASN A 40 13.80 0.39 2.66
C ASN A 40 15.26 0.73 3.06
N ASP A 41 16.05 -0.29 3.36
CA ASP A 41 17.46 -0.14 3.67
C ASP A 41 18.22 0.21 2.38
N PHE A 42 18.84 1.39 2.35
CA PHE A 42 19.50 1.94 1.17
C PHE A 42 20.92 1.42 0.95
N HIS A 43 21.45 0.61 1.87
CA HIS A 43 22.74 -0.04 1.66
C HIS A 43 22.65 -1.10 0.56
N ASP A 44 23.76 -1.34 -0.11
CA ASP A 44 23.84 -2.28 -1.24
C ASP A 44 23.28 -3.66 -0.89
N ASN A 45 22.24 -4.09 -1.60
CA ASN A 45 21.56 -5.37 -1.45
C ASN A 45 20.97 -5.65 -0.05
N ALA A 46 20.77 -4.60 0.77
CA ALA A 46 20.28 -4.72 2.14
C ALA A 46 18.77 -4.54 2.28
N ASN A 47 18.09 -4.02 1.26
CA ASN A 47 16.64 -3.91 1.31
C ASN A 47 15.98 -5.27 1.47
N ALA A 48 14.98 -5.37 2.34
CA ALA A 48 14.36 -6.64 2.72
C ALA A 48 12.88 -6.49 3.07
N ILE A 49 12.17 -7.61 3.09
CA ILE A 49 10.81 -7.70 3.61
C ILE A 49 10.86 -8.32 5.02
N LEU A 50 10.42 -7.55 6.00
CA LEU A 50 10.08 -8.06 7.32
C LEU A 50 8.71 -8.74 7.24
N ALA A 51 8.62 -9.96 7.71
CA ALA A 51 7.40 -10.76 7.66
C ALA A 51 7.04 -11.28 9.05
N TYR A 52 5.77 -11.11 9.43
CA TYR A 52 5.26 -11.48 10.74
C TYR A 52 3.94 -12.27 10.63
N SER A 53 3.70 -13.14 11.59
CA SER A 53 2.37 -13.65 11.91
C SER A 53 1.77 -12.84 13.05
N LYS A 54 0.49 -12.44 12.92
CA LYS A 54 -0.27 -11.73 13.97
C LYS A 54 -1.17 -12.72 14.72
N LYS A 55 -1.01 -12.81 16.03
CA LYS A 55 -1.91 -13.54 16.92
C LYS A 55 -3.20 -12.77 17.19
N ALA A 56 -4.20 -13.45 17.74
CA ALA A 56 -5.48 -12.85 18.09
C ALA A 56 -5.37 -11.68 19.09
N ASP A 57 -4.38 -11.72 19.99
CA ASP A 57 -4.09 -10.67 20.95
C ASP A 57 -3.37 -9.45 20.36
N GLY A 58 -3.04 -9.49 19.07
CA GLY A 58 -2.31 -8.45 18.36
C GLY A 58 -0.79 -8.63 18.37
N THR A 59 -0.26 -9.61 19.09
CA THR A 59 1.19 -9.89 19.13
C THR A 59 1.70 -10.31 17.76
N LEU A 60 2.82 -9.72 17.36
CA LEU A 60 3.51 -10.04 16.10
C LEU A 60 4.70 -10.98 16.40
N THR A 61 4.81 -12.05 15.63
CA THR A 61 5.93 -12.99 15.70
C THR A 61 6.60 -13.06 14.34
N PRO A 62 7.91 -12.82 14.22
CA PRO A 62 8.61 -12.94 12.93
C PRO A 62 8.43 -14.34 12.32
N LEU A 63 8.20 -14.38 11.02
CA LEU A 63 8.16 -15.65 10.29
C LEU A 63 9.56 -16.26 10.15
N PRO A 64 9.69 -17.59 10.08
CA PRO A 64 10.95 -18.24 9.81
C PRO A 64 11.60 -17.70 8.53
N GLY A 65 12.88 -17.31 8.61
CA GLY A 65 13.60 -16.73 7.48
C GLY A 65 13.43 -15.22 7.27
N SER A 66 12.56 -14.54 8.02
CA SER A 66 12.50 -13.07 8.03
C SER A 66 13.76 -12.48 8.69
N PRO A 67 14.36 -11.41 8.11
CA PRO A 67 13.97 -10.67 6.90
C PRO A 67 14.31 -11.40 5.59
N PHE A 68 13.48 -11.22 4.56
CA PHE A 68 13.70 -11.77 3.22
C PHE A 68 14.33 -10.72 2.32
N LEU A 69 15.58 -10.91 1.89
CA LEU A 69 16.31 -9.95 1.07
C LEU A 69 15.68 -9.78 -0.30
N THR A 70 15.49 -8.52 -0.72
CA THR A 70 15.00 -8.17 -2.06
C THR A 70 16.09 -8.27 -3.12
N ASN A 71 17.37 -8.40 -2.71
CA ASN A 71 18.56 -8.31 -3.54
C ASN A 71 18.71 -6.97 -4.27
N GLY A 72 18.24 -5.90 -3.65
CA GLY A 72 18.38 -4.52 -4.08
C GLY A 72 18.56 -3.59 -2.90
N ALA A 73 18.65 -2.29 -3.17
CA ALA A 73 18.79 -1.22 -2.21
C ALA A 73 17.53 -0.38 -2.15
N GLY A 74 17.11 0.02 -0.96
CA GLY A 74 16.10 1.04 -0.71
C GLY A 74 16.57 2.43 -1.10
N LEU A 75 15.77 3.44 -0.80
CA LEU A 75 16.04 4.83 -1.16
C LEU A 75 16.41 5.65 0.08
N ALA A 76 17.56 6.29 0.05
CA ALA A 76 18.00 7.13 1.15
C ALA A 76 17.19 8.42 1.28
N ASN A 77 16.79 8.77 2.50
CA ASN A 77 16.16 10.05 2.81
C ASN A 77 17.00 10.84 3.83
N PRO A 78 17.99 11.62 3.40
CA PRO A 78 18.87 12.36 4.31
C PRO A 78 18.16 13.50 5.06
N LYS A 79 17.00 13.96 4.56
CA LYS A 79 16.24 15.06 5.18
C LYS A 79 15.15 14.60 6.13
N GLN A 80 14.66 13.41 6.00
CA GLN A 80 13.68 12.73 6.85
C GLN A 80 12.27 13.37 6.95
N VAL A 81 12.11 14.65 6.70
CA VAL A 81 10.79 15.32 6.79
C VAL A 81 10.07 15.32 5.46
N LEU A 82 10.79 15.61 4.38
CA LEU A 82 10.33 15.54 3.00
C LEU A 82 11.48 14.96 2.20
N GLY A 83 11.24 13.86 1.56
CA GLY A 83 12.33 13.17 0.91
C GLY A 83 11.91 12.26 -0.24
N PRO A 84 12.91 11.64 -0.87
CA PRO A 84 12.67 10.79 -2.03
C PRO A 84 11.88 9.52 -1.71
N ASP A 85 11.83 9.08 -0.45
CA ASP A 85 11.08 7.92 -0.01
C ASP A 85 9.63 8.22 0.43
N ASP A 86 9.18 9.47 0.33
CA ASP A 86 7.77 9.81 0.52
C ASP A 86 6.92 9.18 -0.59
N ASN A 87 6.29 8.06 -0.27
CA ASN A 87 5.52 7.26 -1.22
C ASN A 87 4.52 6.34 -0.50
N ASP A 88 3.60 5.74 -1.28
CA ASP A 88 2.69 4.69 -0.81
C ASP A 88 2.63 3.52 -1.80
N ASN A 89 2.19 2.37 -1.32
CA ASN A 89 2.16 1.12 -2.08
C ASN A 89 3.54 0.69 -2.60
N SER A 90 4.61 0.92 -1.83
CA SER A 90 5.95 0.41 -2.15
C SER A 90 6.02 -1.12 -2.08
N VAL A 91 5.15 -1.73 -1.29
CA VAL A 91 4.93 -3.18 -1.19
C VAL A 91 3.47 -3.50 -1.48
N VAL A 92 3.23 -4.50 -2.33
CA VAL A 92 1.88 -4.96 -2.67
C VAL A 92 1.82 -6.48 -2.77
N ILE A 93 0.62 -7.05 -2.58
CA ILE A 93 0.35 -8.47 -2.84
C ILE A 93 -0.53 -8.56 -4.09
N SER A 94 -0.23 -9.51 -4.98
CA SER A 94 -1.08 -9.78 -6.14
C SER A 94 -2.49 -10.16 -5.72
N PRO A 95 -3.54 -9.81 -6.50
CA PRO A 95 -4.93 -10.07 -6.11
C PRO A 95 -5.27 -11.54 -5.83
N ASP A 96 -4.53 -12.46 -6.44
CA ASP A 96 -4.65 -13.91 -6.21
C ASP A 96 -3.86 -14.40 -4.97
N GLY A 97 -3.16 -13.49 -4.28
CA GLY A 97 -2.39 -13.78 -3.08
C GLY A 97 -1.11 -14.58 -3.30
N ARG A 98 -0.68 -14.82 -4.56
CA ARG A 98 0.47 -15.68 -4.85
C ARG A 98 1.80 -14.97 -4.77
N PHE A 99 1.84 -13.67 -5.07
CA PHE A 99 3.08 -12.93 -5.19
C PHE A 99 3.07 -11.69 -4.29
N LEU A 100 4.22 -11.39 -3.72
CA LEU A 100 4.52 -10.11 -3.08
C LEU A 100 5.51 -9.39 -3.97
N LEU A 101 5.24 -8.11 -4.25
CA LEU A 101 6.10 -7.23 -5.02
C LEU A 101 6.56 -6.08 -4.12
N ALA A 102 7.83 -5.69 -4.24
CA ALA A 102 8.40 -4.56 -3.49
C ALA A 102 9.34 -3.75 -4.38
N VAL A 103 9.35 -2.44 -4.21
CA VAL A 103 10.30 -1.58 -4.91
C VAL A 103 11.69 -1.65 -4.26
N ASN A 104 12.73 -1.46 -5.06
CA ASN A 104 14.08 -1.16 -4.61
C ASN A 104 14.45 0.20 -5.19
N GLY A 105 14.11 1.27 -4.47
CA GLY A 105 14.22 2.65 -4.98
C GLY A 105 15.64 3.03 -5.38
N GLY A 106 16.65 2.64 -4.59
CA GLY A 106 18.05 2.95 -4.84
C GLY A 106 18.69 2.12 -5.95
N SER A 107 18.20 0.90 -6.20
CA SER A 107 18.72 0.04 -7.28
C SER A 107 17.82 -0.03 -8.52
N ASN A 108 16.76 0.76 -8.59
CA ASN A 108 15.89 0.90 -9.75
C ASN A 108 15.22 -0.41 -10.20
N THR A 109 14.82 -1.25 -9.25
CA THR A 109 14.25 -2.55 -9.51
C THR A 109 12.96 -2.82 -8.72
N VAL A 110 12.23 -3.86 -9.12
CA VAL A 110 11.10 -4.42 -8.39
C VAL A 110 11.44 -5.86 -8.02
N ALA A 111 11.46 -6.15 -6.72
CA ALA A 111 11.59 -7.51 -6.21
C ALA A 111 10.24 -8.23 -6.25
N VAL A 112 10.25 -9.50 -6.62
CA VAL A 112 9.07 -10.37 -6.64
C VAL A 112 9.37 -11.66 -5.88
N PHE A 113 8.45 -11.99 -4.97
CA PHE A 113 8.50 -13.22 -4.18
C PHE A 113 7.23 -14.03 -4.39
N SER A 114 7.35 -15.35 -4.43
CA SER A 114 6.22 -16.25 -4.22
C SER A 114 5.91 -16.34 -2.72
N ILE A 115 4.64 -16.30 -2.35
CA ILE A 115 4.18 -16.44 -0.96
C ILE A 115 3.78 -17.90 -0.73
N ASN A 116 4.51 -18.60 0.14
CA ASN A 116 4.18 -19.95 0.56
C ASN A 116 2.89 -19.99 1.40
N PRO A 117 2.25 -21.17 1.56
CA PRO A 117 1.07 -21.33 2.42
C PRO A 117 1.28 -20.90 3.87
N ASP A 118 2.48 -21.03 4.41
CA ASP A 118 2.88 -20.61 5.76
C ASP A 118 3.28 -19.12 5.85
N GLY A 119 3.20 -18.40 4.73
CA GLY A 119 3.55 -16.98 4.65
C GLY A 119 5.02 -16.68 4.39
N THR A 120 5.90 -17.68 4.41
CA THR A 120 7.31 -17.45 4.05
C THR A 120 7.46 -17.07 2.58
N LEU A 121 8.51 -16.30 2.27
CA LEU A 121 8.74 -15.77 0.94
C LEU A 121 9.87 -16.51 0.22
N VAL A 122 9.67 -16.75 -1.06
CA VAL A 122 10.70 -17.33 -1.95
C VAL A 122 10.89 -16.39 -3.15
N THR A 123 12.12 -15.95 -3.38
CA THR A 123 12.45 -15.09 -4.51
C THR A 123 12.09 -15.75 -5.84
N VAL A 124 11.35 -15.05 -6.69
CA VAL A 124 11.02 -15.52 -8.03
C VAL A 124 12.29 -15.56 -8.90
N PRO A 125 12.52 -16.60 -9.69
CA PRO A 125 13.68 -16.68 -10.57
C PRO A 125 13.80 -15.48 -11.53
N GLY A 126 14.93 -14.77 -11.46
CA GLY A 126 15.19 -13.53 -12.20
C GLY A 126 14.88 -12.24 -11.45
N SER A 127 14.23 -12.32 -10.28
CA SER A 127 14.03 -11.18 -9.38
C SER A 127 15.34 -10.74 -8.73
N PRO A 128 15.58 -9.41 -8.54
CA PRO A 128 14.70 -8.31 -8.87
C PRO A 128 14.73 -7.94 -10.36
N PHE A 129 13.62 -7.40 -10.88
CA PHE A 129 13.47 -6.98 -12.27
C PHE A 129 13.66 -5.46 -12.41
N PRO A 130 14.23 -4.92 -13.52
CA PRO A 130 14.29 -3.49 -13.75
C PRO A 130 12.91 -2.84 -13.69
N SER A 131 12.79 -1.70 -13.02
CA SER A 131 11.52 -0.97 -12.88
C SER A 131 11.11 -0.19 -14.14
N GLY A 132 12.01 -0.06 -15.11
CA GLY A 132 11.79 0.73 -16.33
C GLY A 132 12.04 2.24 -16.16
N GLY A 133 12.48 2.68 -14.97
CA GLY A 133 12.83 4.06 -14.65
C GLY A 133 13.79 4.13 -13.47
N GLN A 134 13.96 5.33 -12.91
CA GLN A 134 14.78 5.56 -11.73
C GLN A 134 13.92 5.83 -10.50
N SER A 135 14.38 5.33 -9.34
CA SER A 135 13.72 5.48 -8.04
C SER A 135 12.25 5.03 -8.06
N PRO A 136 11.95 3.73 -8.35
CA PRO A 136 10.61 3.21 -8.21
C PRO A 136 10.12 3.41 -6.78
N CYS A 137 8.88 3.85 -6.63
CA CYS A 137 8.33 4.25 -5.34
C CYS A 137 6.97 3.66 -5.03
N SER A 138 6.22 3.23 -6.04
CA SER A 138 4.85 2.76 -5.85
C SER A 138 4.46 1.74 -6.90
N ILE A 139 3.65 0.76 -6.49
CA ILE A 139 3.17 -0.32 -7.36
C ILE A 139 1.66 -0.42 -7.26
N SER A 140 0.99 -0.60 -8.40
CA SER A 140 -0.43 -0.99 -8.46
C SER A 140 -0.60 -2.23 -9.33
N VAL A 141 -1.57 -3.10 -8.99
CA VAL A 141 -1.76 -4.39 -9.67
C VAL A 141 -3.18 -4.50 -10.21
N ASN A 142 -3.31 -4.79 -11.50
CA ASN A 142 -4.58 -5.01 -12.18
C ASN A 142 -4.56 -6.38 -12.90
N GLY A 143 -5.05 -7.41 -12.23
CA GLY A 143 -4.98 -8.77 -12.74
C GLY A 143 -3.53 -9.20 -12.98
N ARG A 144 -3.15 -9.38 -14.25
CA ARG A 144 -1.78 -9.72 -14.65
C ARG A 144 -0.90 -8.51 -14.96
N PHE A 145 -1.45 -7.29 -14.96
CA PHE A 145 -0.70 -6.08 -15.25
C PHE A 145 -0.28 -5.38 -13.97
N ILE A 146 0.91 -4.82 -14.01
CA ILE A 146 1.52 -4.10 -12.89
C ILE A 146 1.95 -2.74 -13.41
N TYR A 147 1.64 -1.71 -12.63
CA TYR A 147 2.01 -0.33 -12.90
C TYR A 147 2.97 0.15 -11.81
N VAL A 148 4.10 0.70 -12.23
CA VAL A 148 5.14 1.19 -11.33
C VAL A 148 5.34 2.68 -11.58
N ALA A 149 5.28 3.47 -10.51
CA ALA A 149 5.68 4.86 -10.54
C ALA A 149 7.18 4.96 -10.23
N ASN A 150 7.94 5.62 -11.10
CA ASN A 150 9.36 5.88 -10.95
C ASN A 150 9.56 7.38 -10.73
N LYS A 151 10.02 7.74 -9.53
CA LYS A 151 10.07 9.12 -9.04
C LYS A 151 11.21 9.94 -9.68
N SER A 152 12.29 9.29 -10.12
CA SER A 152 13.52 9.94 -10.60
C SER A 152 14.05 10.98 -9.62
N PHE A 153 14.13 10.60 -8.35
CA PHE A 153 14.64 11.43 -7.27
C PHE A 153 15.47 10.58 -6.30
N ASP A 154 16.79 10.59 -6.46
CA ASP A 154 17.73 9.84 -5.63
C ASP A 154 18.86 10.77 -5.17
N PRO A 155 19.06 11.00 -3.85
CA PRO A 155 20.12 11.88 -3.35
C PRO A 155 21.51 11.28 -3.46
N LEU A 156 21.65 9.97 -3.66
CA LEU A 156 22.92 9.26 -3.72
C LEU A 156 23.41 9.03 -5.15
N HIS A 157 22.50 9.02 -6.12
CA HIS A 157 22.84 8.69 -7.51
C HIS A 157 22.38 9.77 -8.49
N PRO A 158 23.13 10.00 -9.59
CA PRO A 158 22.72 10.94 -10.63
C PRO A 158 21.38 10.53 -11.27
N ILE A 159 20.48 11.50 -11.43
CA ILE A 159 19.25 11.31 -12.19
C ILE A 159 19.55 11.53 -13.68
N THR A 160 19.22 10.54 -14.47
CA THR A 160 19.48 10.52 -15.95
C THR A 160 18.22 10.30 -16.75
N GLU A 161 17.09 9.98 -16.10
CA GLU A 161 15.81 9.73 -16.74
C GLU A 161 14.73 10.66 -16.18
N LEU A 162 13.74 10.98 -17.01
CA LEU A 162 12.54 11.68 -16.56
C LEU A 162 11.72 10.77 -15.63
N PRO A 163 10.99 11.34 -14.67
CA PRO A 163 10.00 10.60 -13.90
C PRO A 163 8.99 9.95 -14.85
N ASN A 164 8.49 8.77 -14.50
CA ASN A 164 7.66 8.04 -15.44
C ASN A 164 6.78 7.00 -14.73
N TYR A 165 5.79 6.52 -15.47
CA TYR A 165 4.97 5.36 -15.11
C TYR A 165 5.25 4.24 -16.11
N THR A 166 5.55 3.05 -15.61
CA THR A 166 5.85 1.87 -16.43
C THR A 166 4.84 0.76 -16.22
N SER A 167 4.53 0.04 -17.28
CA SER A 167 3.62 -1.10 -17.26
C SER A 167 4.37 -2.40 -17.50
N PHE A 168 4.02 -3.42 -16.72
CA PHE A 168 4.54 -4.78 -16.85
C PHE A 168 3.40 -5.78 -16.92
N ALA A 169 3.65 -6.92 -17.56
CA ALA A 169 2.85 -8.11 -17.42
C ALA A 169 3.58 -9.09 -16.49
N VAL A 170 2.84 -9.73 -15.57
CA VAL A 170 3.37 -10.80 -14.73
C VAL A 170 2.97 -12.16 -15.32
N ASP A 171 3.92 -13.05 -15.48
CA ASP A 171 3.66 -14.42 -15.93
C ASP A 171 3.21 -15.33 -14.76
N ASN A 172 2.85 -16.57 -15.08
CA ASN A 172 2.39 -17.55 -14.07
C ASN A 172 3.49 -17.92 -13.05
N ALA A 173 4.76 -17.66 -13.35
CA ALA A 173 5.89 -17.89 -12.46
C ALA A 173 6.25 -16.63 -11.65
N GLY A 174 5.57 -15.50 -11.85
CA GLY A 174 5.81 -14.24 -11.15
C GLY A 174 6.87 -13.35 -11.81
N ARG A 175 7.36 -13.69 -13.01
CA ARG A 175 8.35 -12.86 -13.71
C ARG A 175 7.68 -11.66 -14.34
N LEU A 176 8.36 -10.52 -14.27
CA LEU A 176 7.89 -9.27 -14.89
C LEU A 176 8.44 -9.14 -16.30
N GLU A 177 7.55 -8.87 -17.25
CA GLU A 177 7.88 -8.54 -18.63
C GLU A 177 7.36 -7.14 -18.95
N ALA A 178 8.22 -6.24 -19.43
CA ALA A 178 7.79 -4.89 -19.81
C ALA A 178 6.75 -4.94 -20.92
N VAL A 179 5.65 -4.21 -20.76
CA VAL A 179 4.64 -4.06 -21.80
C VAL A 179 5.23 -3.16 -22.90
N PRO A 180 5.22 -3.59 -24.16
CA PRO A 180 5.68 -2.74 -25.27
C PRO A 180 4.96 -1.39 -25.26
N SER A 181 5.71 -0.29 -25.36
CA SER A 181 5.19 1.08 -25.25
C SER A 181 4.47 1.39 -23.93
N GLY A 182 4.73 0.62 -22.86
CA GLY A 182 4.12 0.76 -21.55
C GLY A 182 4.81 1.78 -20.64
N LYS A 183 5.74 2.61 -21.15
CA LYS A 183 6.38 3.71 -20.39
C LYS A 183 5.78 5.04 -20.78
N ILE A 184 5.33 5.83 -19.79
CA ILE A 184 4.87 7.21 -19.97
C ILE A 184 5.74 8.12 -19.11
N GLU A 185 6.49 8.99 -19.73
CA GLU A 185 7.27 10.02 -19.05
C GLU A 185 6.38 11.19 -18.64
N VAL A 186 6.69 11.80 -17.50
CA VAL A 186 6.06 13.01 -17.01
C VAL A 186 7.09 14.15 -16.97
N PRO A 187 6.67 15.43 -16.87
CA PRO A 187 7.59 16.56 -16.98
C PRO A 187 8.76 16.49 -16.00
N ALA A 188 9.88 17.06 -16.41
CA ALA A 188 11.05 17.22 -15.54
C ALA A 188 10.66 17.95 -14.26
N GLY A 189 11.04 17.40 -13.12
CA GLY A 189 10.71 17.95 -11.81
C GLY A 189 9.43 17.43 -11.19
N SER A 190 8.61 16.69 -11.91
CA SER A 190 7.60 15.84 -11.28
C SER A 190 8.27 14.81 -10.37
N ALA A 191 7.62 14.47 -9.26
CA ALA A 191 8.09 13.45 -8.35
C ALA A 191 6.93 12.54 -7.91
N PRO A 192 6.53 11.57 -8.75
CA PRO A 192 5.47 10.63 -8.43
C PRO A 192 5.64 10.03 -7.05
N SER A 193 4.55 9.96 -6.28
CA SER A 193 4.54 9.42 -4.91
C SER A 193 3.67 8.19 -4.76
N GLN A 194 2.63 8.09 -5.56
CA GLN A 194 1.73 6.94 -5.53
C GLN A 194 1.14 6.66 -6.91
N VAL A 195 0.96 5.38 -7.21
CA VAL A 195 0.14 4.87 -8.32
C VAL A 195 -0.99 4.04 -7.74
N LEU A 196 -2.24 4.36 -8.10
CA LEU A 196 -3.43 3.73 -7.55
C LEU A 196 -4.43 3.35 -8.65
N LEU A 197 -4.91 2.12 -8.62
CA LEU A 197 -5.95 1.63 -9.54
C LEU A 197 -7.33 2.10 -9.06
N SER A 198 -8.22 2.49 -9.98
CA SER A 198 -9.64 2.65 -9.67
C SER A 198 -10.29 1.33 -9.27
N ASN A 199 -11.40 1.37 -8.54
CA ASN A 199 -12.06 0.16 -8.04
C ASN A 199 -12.49 -0.82 -9.16
N ASP A 200 -12.81 -0.29 -10.33
CA ASP A 200 -13.21 -1.06 -11.52
C ASP A 200 -12.04 -1.46 -12.43
N GLY A 201 -10.82 -1.02 -12.10
CA GLY A 201 -9.61 -1.33 -12.84
C GLY A 201 -9.48 -0.60 -14.19
N ARG A 202 -10.32 0.39 -14.47
CA ARG A 202 -10.34 1.12 -15.76
C ARG A 202 -9.35 2.28 -15.79
N PHE A 203 -9.04 2.86 -14.63
CA PHE A 203 -8.15 3.99 -14.52
C PHE A 203 -7.02 3.71 -13.53
N VAL A 204 -5.89 4.33 -13.79
CA VAL A 204 -4.78 4.45 -12.84
C VAL A 204 -4.63 5.93 -12.51
N PHE A 205 -4.56 6.25 -11.23
CA PHE A 205 -4.28 7.60 -10.73
C PHE A 205 -2.85 7.68 -10.25
N GLY A 206 -2.21 8.83 -10.47
CA GLY A 206 -0.90 9.17 -9.96
C GLY A 206 -0.97 10.44 -9.11
N ALA A 207 -0.22 10.48 -8.01
CA ALA A 207 0.02 11.67 -7.22
C ALA A 207 1.45 12.14 -7.42
N ASP A 208 1.65 13.45 -7.53
CA ASP A 208 2.95 14.09 -7.69
C ASP A 208 3.18 15.07 -6.55
N PHE A 209 4.04 14.69 -5.63
CA PHE A 209 4.19 15.39 -4.36
C PHE A 209 5.29 16.45 -4.35
N LEU A 210 6.50 16.09 -4.80
CA LEU A 210 7.67 16.93 -4.59
C LEU A 210 7.88 18.01 -5.66
N ALA A 211 7.00 18.09 -6.66
CA ALA A 211 7.10 19.07 -7.74
C ALA A 211 7.25 20.50 -7.22
N PHE A 212 6.54 20.86 -6.14
CA PHE A 212 6.62 22.21 -5.55
C PHE A 212 7.97 22.53 -4.89
N MET A 213 8.80 21.54 -4.57
CA MET A 213 10.13 21.70 -3.99
C MET A 213 11.25 21.74 -5.03
N LEU A 214 10.96 21.31 -6.22
CA LEU A 214 11.93 21.22 -7.30
C LEU A 214 11.84 22.49 -8.14
N PRO A 215 12.95 23.03 -8.67
CA PRO A 215 12.93 24.18 -9.57
C PRO A 215 12.35 23.76 -10.92
N THR A 216 11.04 23.67 -11.03
CA THR A 216 10.34 22.93 -12.07
C THR A 216 9.33 23.76 -12.80
N GLU A 217 8.83 23.17 -13.88
CA GLU A 217 7.75 23.70 -14.69
C GLU A 217 6.38 23.52 -14.00
N GLU A 218 6.28 22.64 -12.97
CA GLU A 218 5.06 22.38 -12.24
C GLU A 218 4.97 23.20 -10.94
N PRO A 219 3.92 24.02 -10.77
CA PRO A 219 3.91 25.02 -9.71
C PRO A 219 3.55 24.49 -8.31
N THR A 220 2.80 23.38 -8.15
CA THR A 220 2.20 23.02 -6.84
C THR A 220 1.99 21.55 -6.59
N GLY A 221 2.50 20.66 -7.41
CA GLY A 221 2.12 19.26 -7.39
C GLY A 221 0.80 19.00 -8.12
N THR A 222 0.64 17.81 -8.61
CA THR A 222 -0.43 17.48 -9.55
C THR A 222 -0.99 16.09 -9.29
N LEU A 223 -2.19 15.89 -9.84
CA LEU A 223 -2.78 14.58 -10.02
C LEU A 223 -2.64 14.16 -11.49
N LEU A 224 -2.40 12.90 -11.68
CA LEU A 224 -2.40 12.26 -12.99
C LEU A 224 -3.54 11.24 -13.04
N SER A 225 -4.09 11.07 -14.21
CA SER A 225 -5.07 10.02 -14.49
C SER A 225 -4.75 9.38 -15.83
N PHE A 226 -4.82 8.07 -15.89
CA PHE A 226 -4.54 7.27 -17.06
C PHE A 226 -5.68 6.29 -17.32
N ASP A 227 -6.08 6.16 -18.55
CA ASP A 227 -6.99 5.13 -19.04
C ASP A 227 -6.17 3.82 -19.24
N VAL A 228 -6.61 2.74 -18.64
CA VAL A 228 -6.00 1.41 -18.73
C VAL A 228 -6.47 0.72 -20.02
N LYS A 229 -5.54 0.32 -20.86
CA LYS A 229 -5.85 -0.40 -22.09
C LYS A 229 -5.82 -1.91 -21.92
N GLY A 230 -6.55 -2.63 -22.76
CA GLY A 230 -6.64 -4.08 -22.68
C GLY A 230 -5.31 -4.83 -22.89
N ASP A 231 -4.32 -4.19 -23.45
CA ASP A 231 -2.95 -4.69 -23.61
C ASP A 231 -2.04 -4.35 -22.40
N GLY A 232 -2.56 -3.64 -21.40
CA GLY A 232 -1.85 -3.21 -20.20
C GLY A 232 -1.14 -1.86 -20.34
N THR A 233 -1.19 -1.21 -21.51
CA THR A 233 -0.64 0.14 -21.64
C THR A 233 -1.53 1.16 -20.95
N LEU A 234 -0.93 2.27 -20.54
CA LEU A 234 -1.63 3.44 -19.98
C LEU A 234 -1.76 4.51 -21.06
N LYS A 235 -2.85 5.26 -21.02
CA LYS A 235 -3.02 6.46 -21.84
C LYS A 235 -3.42 7.62 -20.93
N LEU A 236 -2.64 8.69 -20.97
CA LEU A 236 -2.91 9.91 -20.18
C LEU A 236 -4.32 10.44 -20.49
N ALA A 237 -5.08 10.73 -19.44
CA ALA A 237 -6.43 11.28 -19.57
C ALA A 237 -6.39 12.73 -20.09
N PRO A 238 -7.47 13.20 -20.76
CA PRO A 238 -7.51 14.54 -21.31
C PRO A 238 -7.29 15.62 -20.25
N GLY A 239 -6.39 16.55 -20.51
CA GLY A 239 -6.11 17.69 -19.63
C GLY A 239 -5.18 17.41 -18.44
N ALA A 240 -4.68 16.19 -18.28
CA ALA A 240 -3.65 15.91 -17.28
C ALA A 240 -2.30 16.58 -17.67
N PRO A 241 -1.49 16.96 -16.66
CA PRO A 241 -1.69 16.85 -15.22
C PRO A 241 -2.71 17.85 -14.65
N TYR A 242 -3.40 17.46 -13.56
CA TYR A 242 -4.42 18.29 -12.90
C TYR A 242 -3.82 18.95 -11.66
N VAL A 243 -3.79 20.28 -11.66
CA VAL A 243 -3.23 21.06 -10.55
C VAL A 243 -4.13 20.97 -9.33
N VAL A 244 -3.53 20.72 -8.15
CA VAL A 244 -4.26 20.75 -6.87
C VAL A 244 -4.69 22.17 -6.50
N PRO A 245 -5.68 22.36 -5.57
CA PRO A 245 -6.13 23.68 -5.18
C PRO A 245 -5.00 24.58 -4.67
N ALA A 246 -5.08 25.87 -4.98
CA ALA A 246 -4.05 26.84 -4.61
C ALA A 246 -3.85 26.90 -3.09
N GLY A 247 -2.60 26.84 -2.64
CA GLY A 247 -2.21 26.86 -1.23
C GLY A 247 -2.18 25.50 -0.53
N ASP A 248 -2.63 24.44 -1.17
CA ASP A 248 -2.62 23.09 -0.56
C ASP A 248 -1.30 22.35 -0.81
N GLY A 249 -0.59 22.65 -1.85
CA GLY A 249 0.78 22.18 -2.19
C GLY A 249 0.99 20.67 -2.08
N GLY A 250 1.32 20.02 -3.21
CA GLY A 250 1.66 18.61 -3.27
C GLY A 250 0.48 17.65 -3.10
N ALA A 251 0.27 16.77 -4.07
CA ALA A 251 -0.60 15.60 -3.90
C ALA A 251 0.28 14.43 -3.44
N LEU A 252 0.02 13.85 -2.26
CA LEU A 252 0.86 12.78 -1.74
C LEU A 252 0.13 11.43 -1.74
N GLY A 253 -0.69 11.16 -0.74
CA GLY A 253 -1.46 9.92 -0.66
C GLY A 253 -2.81 10.04 -1.36
N ILE A 254 -3.20 9.01 -2.08
CA ILE A 254 -4.50 8.93 -2.75
C ILE A 254 -5.24 7.65 -2.34
N ALA A 255 -6.57 7.72 -2.25
CA ALA A 255 -7.42 6.57 -1.99
C ALA A 255 -8.74 6.66 -2.76
N THR A 256 -9.26 5.51 -3.20
CA THR A 256 -10.63 5.40 -3.74
C THR A 256 -11.60 5.02 -2.63
N ASN A 257 -12.90 5.22 -2.85
CA ASN A 257 -13.94 4.73 -1.95
C ASN A 257 -14.59 3.48 -2.55
N PRO A 258 -14.59 2.31 -1.87
CA PRO A 258 -15.16 1.08 -2.43
C PRO A 258 -16.69 1.12 -2.63
N ARG A 259 -17.41 2.09 -2.04
CA ARG A 259 -18.84 2.31 -2.28
C ARG A 259 -19.14 3.26 -3.45
N SER A 260 -18.13 4.00 -3.91
CA SER A 260 -18.27 4.96 -4.99
C SER A 260 -17.29 4.60 -6.11
N ASN A 261 -17.83 4.43 -7.32
CA ASN A 261 -16.99 4.11 -8.47
C ASN A 261 -16.16 5.28 -8.97
N ASN A 262 -16.40 6.49 -8.46
CA ASN A 262 -15.85 7.72 -9.01
C ASN A 262 -15.38 8.74 -7.96
N THR A 263 -15.22 8.36 -6.69
CA THR A 263 -14.66 9.23 -5.66
C THR A 263 -13.18 8.91 -5.43
N LEU A 264 -12.35 9.97 -5.42
CA LEU A 264 -10.94 9.93 -5.10
C LEU A 264 -10.65 10.91 -3.96
N TYR A 265 -9.96 10.44 -2.93
CA TYR A 265 -9.43 11.27 -1.84
C TYR A 265 -7.95 11.52 -2.07
N VAL A 266 -7.49 12.73 -1.78
CA VAL A 266 -6.11 13.18 -2.04
C VAL A 266 -5.57 13.94 -0.84
N GLY A 267 -4.46 13.49 -0.27
CA GLY A 267 -3.77 14.17 0.83
C GLY A 267 -2.94 15.35 0.36
N PHE A 268 -3.06 16.48 1.08
CA PHE A 268 -2.30 17.71 0.87
C PHE A 268 -1.47 18.01 2.12
N PRO A 269 -0.26 17.44 2.25
CA PRO A 269 0.53 17.53 3.47
C PRO A 269 0.91 18.96 3.85
N VAL A 270 1.18 19.82 2.89
CA VAL A 270 1.53 21.23 3.13
C VAL A 270 0.35 22.02 3.70
N GLY A 271 -0.85 21.80 3.16
CA GLY A 271 -2.07 22.44 3.62
C GLY A 271 -2.68 21.82 4.89
N GLY A 272 -2.22 20.63 5.31
CA GLY A 272 -2.82 19.89 6.43
C GLY A 272 -4.25 19.46 6.17
N LYS A 273 -4.58 19.15 4.91
CA LYS A 273 -5.94 18.85 4.44
C LYS A 273 -5.96 17.62 3.54
N PHE A 274 -7.15 17.12 3.28
CA PHE A 274 -7.36 16.24 2.14
C PHE A 274 -8.48 16.77 1.24
N GLY A 275 -8.33 16.57 -0.06
CA GLY A 275 -9.33 16.91 -1.06
C GLY A 275 -10.19 15.71 -1.41
N VAL A 276 -11.43 15.99 -1.77
CA VAL A 276 -12.37 15.05 -2.38
C VAL A 276 -12.51 15.40 -3.83
N TYR A 277 -12.34 14.44 -4.69
CA TYR A 277 -12.50 14.56 -6.14
C TYR A 277 -13.56 13.57 -6.63
N HIS A 278 -14.30 14.02 -7.60
CA HIS A 278 -15.14 13.20 -8.44
C HIS A 278 -14.44 13.01 -9.78
N PHE A 279 -14.28 11.78 -10.25
CA PHE A 279 -13.75 11.56 -11.57
C PHE A 279 -14.83 11.05 -12.54
N ASP A 280 -14.76 11.54 -13.75
CA ASP A 280 -15.67 11.13 -14.82
C ASP A 280 -15.43 9.67 -15.20
N GLU A 281 -16.48 8.85 -15.10
CA GLU A 281 -16.39 7.39 -15.33
C GLU A 281 -16.04 7.01 -16.79
N ALA A 282 -16.19 7.91 -17.75
CA ALA A 282 -15.85 7.64 -19.15
C ALA A 282 -14.41 8.02 -19.48
N THR A 283 -13.86 9.05 -18.84
CA THR A 283 -12.59 9.66 -19.20
C THR A 283 -11.52 9.60 -18.12
N GLY A 284 -11.91 9.32 -16.87
CA GLY A 284 -11.03 9.34 -15.69
C GLY A 284 -10.63 10.75 -15.23
N VAL A 285 -11.19 11.80 -15.81
CA VAL A 285 -10.84 13.20 -15.49
C VAL A 285 -11.33 13.56 -14.10
N PRO A 286 -10.44 13.88 -13.13
CA PRO A 286 -10.84 14.28 -11.79
C PRO A 286 -11.31 15.74 -11.76
N THR A 287 -12.37 15.97 -10.99
CA THR A 287 -12.91 17.31 -10.68
C THR A 287 -12.94 17.50 -9.18
N PHE A 288 -12.35 18.57 -8.68
CA PHE A 288 -12.34 18.90 -7.26
C PHE A 288 -13.76 19.21 -6.76
N VAL A 289 -14.14 18.60 -5.63
CA VAL A 289 -15.47 18.78 -4.99
C VAL A 289 -15.36 19.62 -3.75
N THR A 290 -14.57 19.18 -2.77
CA THR A 290 -14.38 19.84 -1.48
C THR A 290 -13.05 19.42 -0.84
N GLN A 291 -12.75 20.00 0.31
CA GLN A 291 -11.59 19.61 1.12
C GLN A 291 -11.93 19.71 2.60
N GLU A 292 -11.26 18.87 3.41
CA GLU A 292 -11.40 18.82 4.86
C GLU A 292 -10.06 19.00 5.54
N ILE A 293 -10.08 19.64 6.73
CA ILE A 293 -8.91 19.77 7.59
C ILE A 293 -8.64 18.43 8.25
N ALA A 294 -7.41 17.93 8.13
CA ALA A 294 -7.02 16.63 8.67
C ALA A 294 -6.02 16.72 9.83
N GLY A 295 -5.21 17.74 9.89
CA GLY A 295 -4.16 17.89 10.89
C GLY A 295 -2.78 18.10 10.26
N GLY A 296 -1.73 18.09 11.09
CA GLY A 296 -0.38 18.38 10.62
C GLY A 296 0.19 17.29 9.70
N GLY A 297 0.52 17.68 8.46
CA GLY A 297 1.28 16.82 7.54
C GLY A 297 0.56 15.53 7.17
N ILE A 298 -0.66 15.63 6.67
CA ILE A 298 -1.38 14.46 6.16
C ILE A 298 -0.61 13.84 4.97
N CYS A 299 -0.19 12.59 5.12
CA CYS A 299 0.57 11.89 4.08
C CYS A 299 -0.30 10.87 3.37
N TRP A 300 -0.79 9.86 4.07
CA TRP A 300 -1.43 8.70 3.46
C TRP A 300 -2.89 8.58 3.88
N ILE A 301 -3.68 8.01 2.99
CA ILE A 301 -5.12 7.89 3.18
C ILE A 301 -5.54 6.46 2.86
N ARG A 302 -6.46 5.91 3.67
CA ARG A 302 -7.14 4.64 3.39
C ARG A 302 -8.60 4.71 3.74
N THR A 303 -9.43 4.07 2.95
CA THR A 303 -10.81 3.75 3.30
C THR A 303 -10.89 2.35 3.88
N ASN A 304 -11.85 2.09 4.76
CA ASN A 304 -12.14 0.71 5.14
C ASN A 304 -12.86 -0.03 3.99
N SER A 305 -12.89 -1.35 4.05
CA SER A 305 -13.52 -2.19 3.03
C SER A 305 -15.02 -1.94 2.88
N LEU A 306 -15.68 -1.41 3.92
CA LEU A 306 -17.08 -1.02 3.89
C LEU A 306 -17.30 0.34 3.19
N GLY A 307 -16.26 1.13 2.92
CA GLY A 307 -16.35 2.45 2.31
C GLY A 307 -17.12 3.49 3.11
N ASN A 308 -17.25 3.30 4.42
CA ASN A 308 -17.95 4.23 5.30
C ASN A 308 -17.05 4.95 6.31
N ARG A 309 -15.76 4.62 6.31
CA ARG A 309 -14.73 5.32 7.10
C ARG A 309 -13.53 5.60 6.23
N LEU A 310 -12.99 6.80 6.42
CA LEU A 310 -11.72 7.24 5.85
C LEU A 310 -10.74 7.47 7.00
N TYR A 311 -9.50 7.06 6.79
CA TYR A 311 -8.41 7.21 7.75
C TYR A 311 -7.29 8.01 7.10
N THR A 312 -6.86 9.07 7.79
CA THR A 312 -5.74 9.90 7.35
C THR A 312 -4.56 9.71 8.28
N LEU A 313 -3.40 9.48 7.70
CA LEU A 313 -2.16 9.37 8.46
C LEU A 313 -1.48 10.74 8.49
N ASN A 314 -1.39 11.33 9.68
CA ASN A 314 -0.94 12.70 9.90
C ASN A 314 0.49 12.68 10.45
N SER A 315 1.49 12.57 9.58
CA SER A 315 2.91 12.38 9.94
C SER A 315 3.47 13.52 10.81
N GLY A 316 3.01 14.74 10.62
CA GLY A 316 3.44 15.90 11.40
C GLY A 316 2.86 15.97 12.82
N SER A 317 1.84 15.18 13.15
CA SER A 317 1.22 15.11 14.48
C SER A 317 1.20 13.69 15.05
N ASN A 318 1.81 12.71 14.38
CA ASN A 318 1.87 11.30 14.77
C ASN A 318 0.49 10.78 15.20
N SER A 319 -0.46 10.87 14.27
CA SER A 319 -1.84 10.54 14.58
C SER A 319 -2.60 10.02 13.37
N VAL A 320 -3.68 9.30 13.64
CA VAL A 320 -4.63 8.83 12.61
C VAL A 320 -5.94 9.56 12.79
N GLY A 321 -6.32 10.39 11.81
CA GLY A 321 -7.64 11.00 11.72
C GLY A 321 -8.68 10.00 11.21
N ILE A 322 -9.90 10.05 11.73
CA ILE A 322 -10.99 9.14 11.39
C ILE A 322 -12.21 9.95 10.96
N TYR A 323 -12.73 9.65 9.78
CA TYR A 323 -13.85 10.37 9.17
C TYR A 323 -14.98 9.42 8.81
N ASN A 324 -16.22 9.90 8.99
CA ASN A 324 -17.40 9.30 8.39
C ASN A 324 -17.46 9.70 6.90
N VAL A 325 -17.55 8.71 6.02
CA VAL A 325 -17.72 8.89 4.58
C VAL A 325 -18.90 8.08 4.06
N ASP A 326 -19.97 7.95 4.86
CA ASP A 326 -21.25 7.39 4.39
C ASP A 326 -21.78 8.18 3.18
N ASN A 327 -21.56 9.50 3.16
CA ASN A 327 -21.54 10.31 1.94
C ASN A 327 -20.08 10.50 1.49
N PRO A 328 -19.64 9.83 0.40
CA PRO A 328 -18.25 9.89 -0.03
C PRO A 328 -17.75 11.29 -0.39
N GLU A 329 -18.64 12.19 -0.80
CA GLU A 329 -18.30 13.55 -1.23
C GLU A 329 -18.39 14.60 -0.11
N ALA A 330 -18.83 14.21 1.09
CA ALA A 330 -18.93 15.09 2.26
C ALA A 330 -18.44 14.35 3.52
N PRO A 331 -17.12 14.19 3.68
CA PRO A 331 -16.55 13.59 4.87
C PRO A 331 -16.86 14.42 6.14
N ASP A 332 -17.19 13.71 7.24
CA ASP A 332 -17.36 14.31 8.57
C ASP A 332 -16.29 13.77 9.52
N SER A 333 -15.56 14.66 10.21
CA SER A 333 -14.58 14.27 11.22
C SER A 333 -15.24 13.58 12.41
N ILE A 334 -14.76 12.40 12.79
CA ILE A 334 -15.22 11.67 13.97
C ILE A 334 -14.29 11.93 15.16
N THR A 335 -13.01 11.58 15.01
CA THR A 335 -11.99 11.69 16.06
C THR A 335 -10.60 11.52 15.48
N THR A 336 -9.59 11.72 16.32
CA THR A 336 -8.18 11.47 15.98
C THR A 336 -7.56 10.62 17.10
N LEU A 337 -6.80 9.58 16.70
CA LEU A 337 -5.99 8.79 17.62
C LEU A 337 -4.53 9.25 17.53
N THR A 338 -3.94 9.72 18.63
CA THR A 338 -2.49 9.94 18.74
C THR A 338 -1.81 8.61 18.97
N LEU A 339 -0.75 8.31 18.20
CA LEU A 339 0.01 7.08 18.30
C LEU A 339 1.02 7.14 19.45
N LYS A 340 1.33 5.96 20.02
CA LYS A 340 2.31 5.82 21.10
C LYS A 340 3.75 5.89 20.55
N ASP A 341 4.70 6.17 21.44
CA ASP A 341 6.15 6.16 21.16
C ASP A 341 6.56 6.96 19.89
N SER A 342 5.84 8.05 19.65
CA SER A 342 5.97 8.87 18.46
C SER A 342 7.06 9.94 18.51
N GLN A 343 7.88 9.97 19.57
CA GLN A 343 9.00 10.92 19.67
C GLN A 343 10.09 10.55 18.66
N ASN A 344 10.53 11.53 17.86
CA ASN A 344 11.52 11.36 16.81
C ASN A 344 11.12 10.31 15.76
N SER A 345 9.82 10.11 15.55
CA SER A 345 9.28 9.30 14.46
C SER A 345 8.18 10.07 13.73
N GLY A 346 7.93 9.68 12.49
CA GLY A 346 6.81 10.16 11.67
C GLY A 346 6.11 8.98 11.00
N ASP A 347 4.81 9.08 10.82
CA ASP A 347 3.98 7.99 10.33
C ASP A 347 3.92 8.00 8.80
N PHE A 348 4.36 6.91 8.14
CA PHE A 348 4.61 6.91 6.71
C PHE A 348 3.89 5.82 5.89
N SER A 349 3.20 4.88 6.50
CA SER A 349 2.40 3.90 5.76
C SER A 349 1.31 3.31 6.63
N LEU A 350 0.15 3.01 6.05
CA LEU A 350 -0.93 2.33 6.77
C LEU A 350 -1.64 1.31 5.87
N ASN A 351 -2.09 0.20 6.46
CA ASN A 351 -2.96 -0.75 5.77
C ASN A 351 -3.76 -1.61 6.76
N PHE A 352 -4.92 -2.07 6.31
CA PHE A 352 -5.80 -2.93 7.10
C PHE A 352 -5.41 -4.41 7.02
N SER A 353 -5.75 -5.15 8.08
CA SER A 353 -5.86 -6.60 7.97
C SER A 353 -7.01 -6.98 7.01
N PRO A 354 -6.97 -8.17 6.37
CA PRO A 354 -8.00 -8.57 5.39
C PRO A 354 -9.42 -8.55 5.93
N ASP A 355 -9.61 -8.78 7.23
CA ASP A 355 -10.92 -8.72 7.90
C ASP A 355 -11.29 -7.32 8.41
N GLY A 356 -10.44 -6.32 8.19
CA GLY A 356 -10.66 -4.94 8.64
C GLY A 356 -10.59 -4.73 10.16
N SER A 357 -10.25 -5.76 10.96
CA SER A 357 -10.24 -5.66 12.44
C SER A 357 -9.00 -4.95 13.01
N THR A 358 -7.97 -4.79 12.21
CA THR A 358 -6.69 -4.21 12.59
C THR A 358 -6.21 -3.25 11.52
N LEU A 359 -5.74 -2.07 11.93
CA LEU A 359 -4.99 -1.16 11.07
C LEU A 359 -3.53 -1.18 11.53
N PHE A 360 -2.62 -1.41 10.59
CA PHE A 360 -1.18 -1.34 10.82
C PHE A 360 -0.67 0.01 10.35
N VAL A 361 0.23 0.62 11.13
CA VAL A 361 0.90 1.87 10.77
C VAL A 361 2.41 1.68 10.93
N VAL A 362 3.17 2.06 9.91
CA VAL A 362 4.62 2.09 9.94
C VAL A 362 5.08 3.50 10.20
N SER A 363 5.89 3.69 11.24
CA SER A 363 6.54 4.95 11.55
C SER A 363 8.03 4.85 11.28
N GLN A 364 8.58 5.91 10.70
CA GLN A 364 10.00 6.03 10.38
C GLN A 364 10.71 6.96 11.38
N ASN A 365 11.96 6.65 11.68
CA ASN A 365 12.83 7.51 12.48
C ASN A 365 13.02 8.88 11.80
N THR A 366 12.69 9.97 12.49
CA THR A 366 12.89 11.36 12.03
C THR A 366 14.11 12.04 12.64
N ASP A 367 14.85 11.34 13.52
CA ASP A 367 16.12 11.83 14.04
C ASP A 367 17.21 11.74 12.97
N THR A 368 17.62 12.90 12.45
CA THR A 368 18.66 13.01 11.41
C THR A 368 20.07 12.73 11.94
N THR A 369 20.24 12.56 13.25
CA THR A 369 21.51 12.14 13.85
C THR A 369 21.68 10.64 13.88
N PHE A 370 20.59 9.89 13.66
CA PHE A 370 20.55 8.42 13.64
C PHE A 370 21.12 7.73 14.88
N THR A 371 21.01 8.40 16.02
CA THR A 371 21.57 7.90 17.30
C THR A 371 20.69 6.82 17.94
N ALA A 372 19.42 6.76 17.56
CA ALA A 372 18.47 5.77 18.04
C ALA A 372 17.61 5.23 16.90
N ASN A 373 17.13 4.00 17.07
CA ASN A 373 16.13 3.43 16.17
C ASN A 373 14.73 3.82 16.66
N ASN A 374 14.09 4.75 15.95
CA ASN A 374 12.72 5.18 16.19
C ASN A 374 11.79 4.72 15.05
N ASN A 375 12.06 3.54 14.49
CA ASN A 375 11.23 2.90 13.48
C ASN A 375 10.27 1.91 14.15
N TRP A 376 8.96 2.09 13.95
CA TRP A 376 7.93 1.34 14.66
C TRP A 376 6.88 0.75 13.72
N LEU A 377 6.29 -0.36 14.14
CA LEU A 377 5.07 -0.91 13.58
C LEU A 377 3.98 -0.89 14.65
N HIS A 378 2.98 -0.03 14.47
CA HIS A 378 1.80 0.08 15.33
C HIS A 378 0.74 -0.93 14.90
N VAL A 379 0.07 -1.52 15.90
CA VAL A 379 -1.02 -2.48 15.71
C VAL A 379 -2.28 -1.89 16.35
N LEU A 380 -3.12 -1.29 15.54
CA LEU A 380 -4.31 -0.57 15.98
C LEU A 380 -5.55 -1.48 15.85
N LYS A 381 -6.30 -1.60 16.93
CA LYS A 381 -7.58 -2.31 16.91
C LYS A 381 -8.65 -1.40 16.31
N VAL A 382 -9.39 -1.90 15.33
CA VAL A 382 -10.53 -1.23 14.73
C VAL A 382 -11.80 -1.69 15.46
N ALA A 383 -12.52 -0.74 16.06
CA ALA A 383 -13.80 -1.00 16.70
C ALA A 383 -14.94 -1.14 15.66
N PRO A 384 -16.09 -1.73 16.00
CA PRO A 384 -17.22 -1.88 15.08
C PRO A 384 -17.77 -0.57 14.48
N ASP A 385 -17.60 0.55 15.18
CA ASP A 385 -17.97 1.88 14.71
C ASP A 385 -16.89 2.53 13.84
N GLY A 386 -15.74 1.87 13.66
CA GLY A 386 -14.60 2.34 12.88
C GLY A 386 -13.60 3.18 13.68
N THR A 387 -13.84 3.43 14.97
CA THR A 387 -12.84 4.10 15.82
C THR A 387 -11.64 3.20 16.07
N LEU A 388 -10.49 3.81 16.38
CA LEU A 388 -9.23 3.11 16.57
C LEU A 388 -8.80 3.14 18.04
N GLY A 389 -8.13 2.07 18.45
CA GLY A 389 -7.42 2.01 19.74
C GLY A 389 -6.07 1.34 19.58
N GLU A 390 -5.08 1.78 20.33
CA GLU A 390 -3.75 1.19 20.39
C GLU A 390 -3.55 0.47 21.74
N PRO A 391 -3.96 -0.82 21.86
CA PRO A 391 -3.98 -1.53 23.15
C PRO A 391 -2.57 -1.88 23.65
N GLY A 392 -1.65 -2.19 22.74
CA GLY A 392 -0.25 -2.53 23.05
C GLY A 392 0.71 -1.37 22.84
N ASN A 393 2.00 -1.62 23.05
CA ASN A 393 3.07 -0.75 22.57
C ASN A 393 3.41 -1.12 21.13
N PRO A 394 3.87 -0.18 20.30
CA PRO A 394 4.31 -0.51 18.95
C PRO A 394 5.54 -1.44 19.00
N LEU A 395 5.70 -2.21 17.94
CA LEU A 395 6.87 -3.07 17.74
C LEU A 395 8.01 -2.23 17.16
N GLN A 396 9.13 -2.13 17.88
CA GLN A 396 10.34 -1.56 17.30
C GLN A 396 10.86 -2.47 16.15
N LEU A 397 11.03 -1.89 14.98
CA LEU A 397 11.46 -2.65 13.81
C LEU A 397 12.96 -2.96 13.87
N PRO A 398 13.38 -4.18 13.54
CA PRO A 398 14.79 -4.57 13.55
C PRO A 398 15.52 -4.11 12.27
N VAL A 399 15.63 -2.80 12.11
CA VAL A 399 16.27 -2.14 10.96
C VAL A 399 17.38 -1.21 11.44
N PRO A 400 18.36 -0.86 10.59
CA PRO A 400 19.32 0.19 10.90
C PRO A 400 18.66 1.51 11.28
N ASN A 401 19.33 2.31 12.11
CA ASN A 401 18.78 3.60 12.58
C ASN A 401 18.51 4.59 11.45
N ASP A 402 19.26 4.50 10.37
CA ASP A 402 19.19 5.33 9.17
C ASP A 402 18.31 4.74 8.05
N ALA A 403 17.81 3.51 8.21
CA ALA A 403 16.80 2.95 7.32
C ALA A 403 15.44 3.63 7.53
N ARG A 404 14.61 3.60 6.49
CA ARG A 404 13.28 4.24 6.44
C ARG A 404 12.24 3.22 6.00
N PRO A 405 11.83 2.31 6.92
CA PRO A 405 10.85 1.27 6.60
C PRO A 405 9.56 1.90 6.06
N GLN A 406 9.01 1.27 5.05
CA GLN A 406 7.82 1.77 4.37
C GLN A 406 6.98 0.63 3.81
N GLY A 407 5.77 0.96 3.39
CA GLY A 407 4.83 -0.01 2.85
C GLY A 407 4.47 -1.08 3.89
N VAL A 408 3.21 -1.36 4.03
CA VAL A 408 2.72 -2.48 4.84
C VAL A 408 1.57 -3.14 4.10
N VAL A 409 1.64 -4.46 3.96
CA VAL A 409 0.56 -5.27 3.36
C VAL A 409 0.28 -6.49 4.21
N THR A 410 -0.93 -7.00 4.07
CA THR A 410 -1.44 -8.09 4.89
C THR A 410 -2.11 -9.18 4.03
N ARG A 411 -2.09 -10.41 4.54
CA ARG A 411 -2.72 -11.55 3.87
C ARG A 411 -3.50 -12.42 4.88
#